data_c8a72c5afbd248c1a7eeb31c8e8fa560
#
_entry.id   c8a72c5afbd248c1a7eeb31c8e8fa560
#
_cell.length_a   1.000
_cell.length_b   1.000
_cell.length_c   1.000
_cell.angle_alpha   90.00
_cell.angle_beta   90.00
_cell.angle_gamma   90.00
#
_symmetry.space_group_name_H-M   'P 1'
#
loop_
_entity.id
_entity.type
_entity.pdbx_description
1 polymer ?
#
loop_
_entity_poly.entity_id
_entity_poly.type
_entity_poly.pdbx_seq_one_letter_code
_entity_poly.pdbx_strand_id
1 'polypeptide(L)'
;MTDHFDYDVFVSYRHADPDGGWVRGRLVPRLRADGLVVCVDVDDFRLGAPLILEMERAVQASRYTLAVLSPRYLQSGFTELENVLAEHLGLERAERRLLAVMYERARPRLSMRARLYLDMTDPAGFESAAVKLCAELRRNPDE
;
A
#
# COMPACT_ATOMS: atom_id res chain seq x y z
N MET A 1 -14.59 21.44 0.87
CA MET A 1 -13.44 21.39 -0.03
C MET A 1 -12.94 19.96 -0.14
N THR A 2 -12.91 19.42 -1.35
CA THR A 2 -12.41 18.07 -1.57
C THR A 2 -10.89 18.11 -1.71
N ASP A 3 -10.22 17.26 -0.95
CA ASP A 3 -8.77 17.12 -1.08
C ASP A 3 -8.46 16.55 -2.47
N HIS A 4 -7.46 17.12 -3.12
CA HIS A 4 -7.01 16.63 -4.39
C HIS A 4 -5.80 15.72 -4.20
N PHE A 5 -5.86 14.52 -4.77
CA PHE A 5 -4.78 13.56 -4.72
C PHE A 5 -4.30 13.25 -6.14
N ASP A 6 -2.99 13.17 -6.31
CA ASP A 6 -2.40 12.79 -7.60
C ASP A 6 -2.59 11.30 -7.88
N TYR A 7 -2.66 10.49 -6.82
CA TYR A 7 -2.80 9.04 -6.92
C TYR A 7 -3.96 8.55 -6.05
N ASP A 8 -4.57 7.46 -6.49
CA ASP A 8 -5.57 6.76 -5.67
C ASP A 8 -4.90 5.97 -4.56
N VAL A 9 -3.73 5.41 -4.85
CA VAL A 9 -3.02 4.56 -3.89
C VAL A 9 -1.51 4.58 -4.14
N PHE A 10 -0.75 4.61 -3.05
CA PHE A 10 0.69 4.33 -3.03
C PHE A 10 0.89 2.91 -2.50
N VAL A 11 1.65 2.09 -3.22
CA VAL A 11 1.91 0.71 -2.82
C VAL A 11 3.29 0.60 -2.18
N SER A 12 3.30 0.22 -0.90
CA SER A 12 4.53 -0.05 -0.15
C SER A 12 4.75 -1.56 -0.09
N TYR A 13 5.93 -2.01 -0.51
CA TYR A 13 6.21 -3.42 -0.64
C TYR A 13 7.71 -3.68 -0.58
N ARG A 14 8.08 -4.95 -0.36
CA ARG A 14 9.47 -5.38 -0.43
C ARG A 14 9.86 -5.53 -1.91
N HIS A 15 10.94 -4.86 -2.31
CA HIS A 15 11.33 -4.81 -3.73
C HIS A 15 11.89 -6.12 -4.25
N ALA A 16 12.57 -6.89 -3.40
CA ALA A 16 13.16 -8.16 -3.80
C ALA A 16 12.07 -9.22 -4.04
N ASP A 17 12.39 -10.17 -4.89
CA ASP A 17 11.48 -11.28 -5.17
C ASP A 17 11.37 -12.21 -3.95
N PRO A 18 10.25 -12.90 -3.78
CA PRO A 18 9.11 -12.94 -4.72
C PRO A 18 8.14 -11.77 -4.60
N ASP A 19 8.21 -10.96 -3.54
CA ASP A 19 7.27 -9.85 -3.29
C ASP A 19 7.25 -8.86 -4.46
N GLY A 20 8.44 -8.35 -4.82
CA GLY A 20 8.56 -7.34 -5.86
C GLY A 20 8.00 -7.78 -7.20
N GLY A 21 8.33 -9.00 -7.61
CA GLY A 21 7.83 -9.55 -8.87
C GLY A 21 6.31 -9.68 -8.88
N TRP A 22 5.73 -10.12 -7.78
CA TRP A 22 4.27 -10.25 -7.65
C TRP A 22 3.58 -8.88 -7.67
N VAL A 23 4.11 -7.92 -6.93
CA VAL A 23 3.51 -6.57 -6.88
C VAL A 23 3.55 -5.91 -8.25
N ARG A 24 4.72 -5.87 -8.87
CA ARG A 24 4.91 -5.18 -10.16
C ARG A 24 4.26 -5.94 -11.32
N GLY A 25 4.24 -7.27 -11.25
CA GLY A 25 3.75 -8.10 -12.35
C GLY A 25 2.29 -8.50 -12.26
N ARG A 26 1.68 -8.46 -11.08
CA ARG A 26 0.32 -8.92 -10.91
C ARG A 26 -0.59 -7.93 -10.19
N LEU A 27 -0.21 -7.47 -9.00
CA LEU A 27 -1.08 -6.59 -8.21
C LEU A 27 -1.29 -5.23 -8.88
N VAL A 28 -0.20 -4.54 -9.18
CA VAL A 28 -0.28 -3.18 -9.76
C VAL A 28 -0.99 -3.19 -11.11
N PRO A 29 -0.65 -4.10 -12.06
CA PRO A 29 -1.38 -4.14 -13.33
C PRO A 29 -2.89 -4.37 -13.14
N ARG A 30 -3.27 -5.19 -12.14
CA ARG A 30 -4.70 -5.44 -11.87
C ARG A 30 -5.41 -4.20 -11.37
N LEU A 31 -4.78 -3.44 -10.47
CA LEU A 31 -5.34 -2.18 -9.96
C LEU A 31 -5.47 -1.15 -11.08
N ARG A 32 -4.46 -1.04 -11.93
CA ARG A 32 -4.46 -0.12 -13.06
C ARG A 32 -5.52 -0.51 -14.11
N ALA A 33 -5.73 -1.81 -14.31
CA ALA A 33 -6.76 -2.29 -15.23
C ALA A 33 -8.16 -1.86 -14.78
N ASP A 34 -8.35 -1.62 -13.48
CA ASP A 34 -9.61 -1.16 -12.91
C ASP A 34 -9.76 0.38 -12.95
N GLY A 35 -8.79 1.06 -13.54
CA GLY A 35 -8.81 2.52 -13.71
C GLY A 35 -8.19 3.29 -12.55
N LEU A 36 -7.57 2.62 -11.59
CA LEU A 36 -6.94 3.30 -10.46
C LEU A 36 -5.58 3.87 -10.85
N VAL A 37 -5.28 5.06 -10.34
CA VAL A 37 -3.98 5.70 -10.52
C VAL A 37 -3.07 5.27 -9.37
N VAL A 38 -2.08 4.43 -9.70
CA VAL A 38 -1.23 3.78 -8.71
C VAL A 38 0.16 4.39 -8.71
N CYS A 39 0.62 4.81 -7.53
CA CYS A 39 1.99 5.28 -7.34
C CYS A 39 2.86 4.09 -6.97
N VAL A 40 3.85 3.80 -7.79
CA VAL A 40 4.83 2.73 -7.57
C VAL A 40 6.22 3.33 -7.65
N ASP A 41 7.09 2.98 -6.70
CA ASP A 41 8.41 3.56 -6.59
C ASP A 41 9.24 3.49 -7.89
N VAL A 42 9.22 2.33 -8.58
CA VAL A 42 10.00 2.14 -9.81
C VAL A 42 9.59 3.08 -10.95
N ASP A 43 8.31 3.49 -10.98
CA ASP A 43 7.78 4.35 -12.04
C ASP A 43 7.76 5.83 -11.64
N ASP A 44 7.53 6.13 -10.37
CA ASP A 44 7.15 7.45 -9.91
C ASP A 44 8.18 8.13 -9.02
N PHE A 45 9.10 7.38 -8.43
CA PHE A 45 10.14 7.96 -7.59
C PHE A 45 11.25 8.55 -8.45
N ARG A 46 11.77 9.69 -8.03
CA ARG A 46 12.83 10.37 -8.75
C ARG A 46 14.16 9.65 -8.58
N LEU A 47 14.83 9.43 -9.68
CA LEU A 47 16.15 8.82 -9.68
C LEU A 47 17.13 9.73 -8.93
N GLY A 48 17.88 9.16 -7.99
CA GLY A 48 18.86 9.90 -7.21
C GLY A 48 18.32 10.67 -6.02
N ALA A 49 17.01 10.77 -5.85
CA ALA A 49 16.42 11.41 -4.67
C ALA A 49 16.47 10.45 -3.45
N PRO A 50 16.59 11.00 -2.23
CA PRO A 50 16.54 10.17 -1.03
C PRO A 50 15.23 9.38 -0.96
N LEU A 51 15.32 8.07 -0.74
CA LEU A 51 14.15 7.18 -0.72
C LEU A 51 13.09 7.65 0.26
N ILE A 52 13.51 8.07 1.46
CA ILE A 52 12.54 8.47 2.50
C ILE A 52 11.74 9.70 2.08
N LEU A 53 12.35 10.64 1.39
CA LEU A 53 11.67 11.85 0.92
C LEU A 53 10.66 11.52 -0.19
N GLU A 54 11.00 10.59 -1.09
CA GLU A 54 10.07 10.15 -2.12
C GLU A 54 8.90 9.37 -1.53
N MET A 55 9.15 8.58 -0.48
CA MET A 55 8.09 7.88 0.24
C MET A 55 7.13 8.86 0.92
N GLU A 56 7.66 9.89 1.57
CA GLU A 56 6.87 10.95 2.18
C GLU A 56 5.97 11.65 1.16
N ARG A 57 6.55 12.00 0.03
CA ARG A 57 5.81 12.64 -1.05
C ARG A 57 4.69 11.74 -1.58
N ALA A 58 4.98 10.46 -1.77
CA ALA A 58 4.00 9.49 -2.26
C ALA A 58 2.83 9.32 -1.30
N VAL A 59 3.11 9.23 0.00
CA VAL A 59 2.06 9.13 1.03
C VAL A 59 1.15 10.35 1.00
N GLN A 60 1.74 11.55 0.92
CA GLN A 60 0.96 12.79 0.90
C GLN A 60 0.14 12.95 -0.38
N ALA A 61 0.68 12.52 -1.50
CA ALA A 61 0.03 12.68 -2.80
C ALA A 61 -1.02 11.60 -3.10
N SER A 62 -1.13 10.58 -2.27
CA SER A 62 -2.02 9.43 -2.48
C SER A 62 -3.17 9.42 -1.50
N ARG A 63 -4.36 9.04 -2.00
CA ARG A 63 -5.55 8.93 -1.14
C ARG A 63 -5.38 7.83 -0.11
N TYR A 64 -4.83 6.69 -0.53
CA TYR A 64 -4.57 5.55 0.33
C TYR A 64 -3.12 5.11 0.21
N THR A 65 -2.63 4.46 1.25
CA THR A 65 -1.38 3.72 1.22
C THR A 65 -1.70 2.25 1.44
N LEU A 66 -1.18 1.39 0.55
CA LEU A 66 -1.41 -0.05 0.61
C LEU A 66 -0.11 -0.74 0.98
N ALA A 67 -0.11 -1.44 2.12
CA ALA A 67 1.02 -2.24 2.56
C ALA A 67 0.84 -3.69 2.09
N VAL A 68 1.85 -4.24 1.43
CA VAL A 68 1.85 -5.62 0.96
C VAL A 68 2.64 -6.46 1.95
N LEU A 69 1.92 -7.25 2.75
CA LEU A 69 2.49 -7.94 3.90
C LEU A 69 3.14 -9.26 3.53
N SER A 70 4.35 -9.45 4.02
CA SER A 70 5.09 -10.71 4.00
C SER A 70 6.01 -10.71 5.23
N PRO A 71 6.56 -11.88 5.63
CA PRO A 71 7.46 -11.90 6.79
C PRO A 71 8.64 -10.95 6.67
N ARG A 72 9.26 -10.88 5.49
CA ARG A 72 10.42 -10.02 5.27
C ARG A 72 10.09 -8.55 5.20
N TYR A 73 8.94 -8.20 4.60
CA TYR A 73 8.47 -6.82 4.56
C TYR A 73 8.22 -6.29 5.98
N LEU A 74 7.60 -7.09 6.83
CA LEU A 74 7.31 -6.70 8.22
C LEU A 74 8.57 -6.49 9.05
N GLN A 75 9.68 -7.14 8.70
CA GLN A 75 10.93 -6.99 9.42
C GLN A 75 11.66 -5.67 9.12
N SER A 76 11.45 -5.10 7.94
CA SER A 76 12.23 -3.92 7.52
C SER A 76 11.38 -2.80 6.93
N GLY A 77 10.68 -3.07 5.83
CA GLY A 77 10.00 -2.03 5.07
C GLY A 77 8.82 -1.39 5.79
N PHE A 78 8.10 -2.17 6.58
CA PHE A 78 6.89 -1.68 7.24
C PHE A 78 7.19 -0.65 8.33
N THR A 79 8.31 -0.81 9.04
CA THR A 79 8.68 0.14 10.10
C THR A 79 8.91 1.54 9.53
N GLU A 80 9.59 1.64 8.38
CA GLU A 80 9.81 2.93 7.73
C GLU A 80 8.49 3.57 7.30
N LEU A 81 7.59 2.77 6.76
CA LEU A 81 6.27 3.25 6.36
C LEU A 81 5.47 3.76 7.56
N GLU A 82 5.46 3.03 8.67
CA GLU A 82 4.76 3.45 9.88
C GLU A 82 5.26 4.82 10.36
N ASN A 83 6.57 5.03 10.35
CA ASN A 83 7.16 6.30 10.76
C ASN A 83 6.73 7.45 9.85
N VAL A 84 6.77 7.23 8.54
CA VAL A 84 6.35 8.25 7.57
C VAL A 84 4.87 8.61 7.75
N LEU A 85 4.01 7.60 7.91
CA LEU A 85 2.58 7.83 8.10
C LEU A 85 2.29 8.62 9.38
N ALA A 86 2.91 8.24 10.48
CA ALA A 86 2.71 8.91 11.76
C ALA A 86 3.19 10.36 11.72
N GLU A 87 4.33 10.61 11.09
CA GLU A 87 4.92 11.95 11.01
C GLU A 87 4.11 12.91 10.15
N HIS A 88 3.60 12.44 9.02
CA HIS A 88 2.96 13.32 8.03
C HIS A 88 1.44 13.37 8.09
N LEU A 89 0.79 12.31 8.55
CA LEU A 89 -0.67 12.24 8.61
C LEU A 89 -1.23 12.30 10.03
N GLY A 90 -0.39 12.02 11.00
CA GLY A 90 -0.86 11.77 12.37
C GLY A 90 -1.49 10.39 12.48
N LEU A 91 -1.60 9.89 13.71
CA LEU A 91 -2.04 8.50 13.93
C LEU A 91 -3.45 8.23 13.43
N GLU A 92 -4.37 9.14 13.69
CA GLU A 92 -5.77 8.94 13.30
C GLU A 92 -5.97 8.88 11.78
N ARG A 93 -5.37 9.82 11.05
CA ARG A 93 -5.47 9.85 9.59
C ARG A 93 -4.71 8.68 8.95
N ALA A 94 -3.57 8.32 9.53
CA ALA A 94 -2.81 7.16 9.05
C ALA A 94 -3.63 5.89 9.14
N GLU A 95 -4.35 5.68 10.24
CA GLU A 95 -5.19 4.50 10.41
C GLU A 95 -6.31 4.40 9.38
N ARG A 96 -6.93 5.53 9.04
CA ARG A 96 -8.02 5.54 8.05
C ARG A 96 -7.54 5.34 6.62
N ARG A 97 -6.30 5.74 6.33
CA ARG A 97 -5.78 5.74 4.97
C ARG A 97 -4.80 4.61 4.68
N LEU A 98 -4.53 3.76 5.68
CA LEU A 98 -3.68 2.59 5.51
C LEU A 98 -4.52 1.35 5.29
N LEU A 99 -4.31 0.70 4.15
CA LEU A 99 -4.90 -0.60 3.85
C LEU A 99 -3.79 -1.64 3.75
N ALA A 100 -4.12 -2.90 3.92
CA ALA A 100 -3.14 -3.97 3.83
C ALA A 100 -3.69 -5.18 3.09
N VAL A 101 -2.83 -5.82 2.31
CA VAL A 101 -3.10 -7.13 1.72
C VAL A 101 -2.00 -8.09 2.17
N MET A 102 -2.38 -9.35 2.43
CA MET A 102 -1.43 -10.40 2.82
C MET A 102 -1.01 -11.16 1.58
N TYR A 103 0.23 -10.96 1.15
CA TYR A 103 0.80 -11.68 0.03
C TYR A 103 1.31 -13.06 0.44
N GLU A 104 2.06 -13.11 1.55
CA GLU A 104 2.62 -14.33 2.10
C GLU A 104 2.29 -14.37 3.59
N ARG A 105 1.90 -15.52 4.11
CA ARG A 105 1.49 -15.68 5.50
C ARG A 105 2.55 -15.13 6.46
N ALA A 106 2.12 -14.19 7.29
CA ALA A 106 2.99 -13.51 8.24
C ALA A 106 2.21 -13.17 9.50
N ARG A 107 2.93 -12.82 10.58
CA ARG A 107 2.33 -12.39 11.84
C ARG A 107 2.55 -10.88 11.99
N PRO A 108 1.56 -10.05 11.65
CA PRO A 108 1.68 -8.61 11.84
C PRO A 108 1.79 -8.24 13.32
N ARG A 109 2.31 -7.05 13.61
CA ARG A 109 2.32 -6.50 14.96
C ARG A 109 0.90 -6.33 15.48
N LEU A 110 0.76 -6.20 16.81
CA LEU A 110 -0.55 -6.08 17.45
C LEU A 110 -1.40 -4.96 16.85
N SER A 111 -0.81 -3.82 16.54
CA SER A 111 -1.53 -2.69 15.91
C SER A 111 -2.13 -3.07 14.55
N MET A 112 -1.44 -3.92 13.80
CA MET A 112 -1.91 -4.40 12.51
C MET A 112 -2.89 -5.56 12.63
N ARG A 113 -2.76 -6.38 13.70
CA ARG A 113 -3.67 -7.51 13.92
C ARG A 113 -5.09 -7.06 14.18
N ALA A 114 -5.25 -5.89 14.81
CA ALA A 114 -6.57 -5.33 15.06
C ALA A 114 -7.25 -4.80 13.79
N ARG A 115 -6.49 -4.71 12.69
CA ARG A 115 -6.95 -4.17 11.42
C ARG A 115 -7.32 -5.30 10.47
N LEU A 116 -8.43 -5.13 9.77
CA LEU A 116 -8.80 -6.07 8.71
C LEU A 116 -7.86 -5.91 7.52
N TYR A 117 -7.45 -7.03 6.97
CA TYR A 117 -6.67 -7.05 5.74
C TYR A 117 -7.22 -8.09 4.79
N LEU A 118 -6.94 -7.92 3.49
CA LEU A 118 -7.36 -8.88 2.49
C LEU A 118 -6.31 -9.97 2.35
N ASP A 119 -6.76 -11.21 2.33
CA ASP A 119 -5.88 -12.37 2.16
C ASP A 119 -5.70 -12.65 0.67
N MET A 120 -4.49 -12.43 0.17
CA MET A 120 -4.10 -12.73 -1.21
C MET A 120 -3.05 -13.82 -1.28
N THR A 121 -2.92 -14.64 -0.21
CA THR A 121 -1.94 -15.72 -0.16
C THR A 121 -2.26 -16.86 -1.11
N ASP A 122 -3.54 -17.07 -1.42
CA ASP A 122 -3.99 -18.11 -2.34
C ASP A 122 -4.23 -17.50 -3.73
N PRO A 123 -3.48 -17.92 -4.77
CA PRO A 123 -3.69 -17.41 -6.12
C PRO A 123 -5.13 -17.58 -6.62
N ALA A 124 -5.84 -18.62 -6.18
CA ALA A 124 -7.22 -18.85 -6.59
C ALA A 124 -8.17 -17.77 -6.05
N GLY A 125 -7.84 -17.14 -4.93
CA GLY A 125 -8.64 -16.07 -4.34
C GLY A 125 -8.24 -14.66 -4.76
N PHE A 126 -7.24 -14.52 -5.62
CA PHE A 126 -6.69 -13.22 -5.98
C PHE A 126 -7.73 -12.29 -6.61
N GLU A 127 -8.47 -12.75 -7.59
CA GLU A 127 -9.42 -11.88 -8.30
C GLU A 127 -10.56 -11.41 -7.40
N SER A 128 -11.08 -12.27 -6.55
CA SER A 128 -12.12 -11.92 -5.59
C SER A 128 -11.62 -10.86 -4.59
N ALA A 129 -10.40 -11.03 -4.09
CA ALA A 129 -9.79 -10.05 -3.18
C ALA A 129 -9.49 -8.73 -3.90
N ALA A 130 -9.06 -8.80 -5.16
CA ALA A 130 -8.77 -7.60 -5.96
C ALA A 130 -10.02 -6.76 -6.18
N VAL A 131 -11.17 -7.39 -6.44
CA VAL A 131 -12.44 -6.68 -6.59
C VAL A 131 -12.79 -5.91 -5.31
N LYS A 132 -12.65 -6.54 -4.15
CA LYS A 132 -12.89 -5.88 -2.87
C LYS A 132 -11.94 -4.73 -2.62
N LEU A 133 -10.66 -4.94 -2.93
CA LEU A 133 -9.64 -3.90 -2.75
C LEU A 133 -9.93 -2.69 -3.64
N CYS A 134 -10.26 -2.91 -4.90
CA CYS A 134 -10.59 -1.81 -5.81
C CYS A 134 -11.79 -1.01 -5.32
N ALA A 135 -12.81 -1.67 -4.78
CA ALA A 135 -13.98 -1.01 -4.22
C ALA A 135 -13.59 -0.13 -3.02
N GLU A 136 -12.74 -0.64 -2.12
CA GLU A 136 -12.25 0.13 -0.98
C GLU A 136 -11.43 1.34 -1.42
N LEU A 137 -10.58 1.19 -2.42
CA LEU A 137 -9.72 2.27 -2.90
C LEU A 137 -10.52 3.42 -3.55
N ARG A 138 -11.78 3.18 -3.91
CA ARG A 138 -12.65 4.23 -4.44
C ARG A 138 -13.43 4.98 -3.36
N ARG A 139 -13.43 4.49 -2.14
CA ARG A 139 -14.15 5.14 -1.05
C ARG A 139 -13.35 6.33 -0.52
N ASN A 140 -14.06 7.34 0.02
CA ASN A 140 -13.40 8.44 0.68
C ASN A 140 -12.91 7.97 2.06
N PRO A 141 -11.60 8.03 2.37
CA PRO A 141 -11.09 7.55 3.65
C PRO A 141 -11.56 8.38 4.85
N ASP A 142 -12.07 9.59 4.60
CA ASP A 142 -12.54 10.49 5.66
C ASP A 142 -14.04 10.34 5.97
N GLU A 143 -14.70 9.40 5.30
CA GLU A 143 -16.09 9.07 5.58
C GLU A 143 -16.22 8.00 6.64
#